data_7859992959b8e541a6ca33d5454f833d
#
_entry.id   7859992959b8e541a6ca33d5454f833d
#
_cell.length_a   1.000
_cell.length_b   1.000
_cell.length_c   1.000
_cell.angle_alpha   90.00
_cell.angle_beta   90.00
_cell.angle_gamma   90.00
#
_symmetry.space_group_name_H-M   'P 1'
#
loop_
_entity.id
_entity.type
_entity.pdbx_description
1 polymer ?
#
loop_
_entity_poly.entity_id
_entity_poly.type
_entity_poly.pdbx_seq_one_letter_code
_entity_poly.pdbx_strand_id
1 'polypeptide(L)'
;MSDDLRQRAELDSNGFSGELSLIPLWSVVGAVLAFGLMQYLMWVVVPAHRHHPPNLPFWFRFYIDISFGLLAGLYVLMIGYVTRDSPRRGMSTPLWMLVCVVIPSGIGAVLYFLLRLPVLSLCPACGARVESDYHFCPQCAYQVAPCCGNCHRTTRITDLYCVYCGHHLAADHPPARLHTFAE
;
A
#
# COMPACT_ATOMS: atom_id res chain seq x y z
N MET A 1 -2.85 -4.11 30.93
CA MET A 1 -2.09 -4.94 29.96
C MET A 1 -2.98 -5.62 28.91
N SER A 2 -4.23 -6.00 29.23
CA SER A 2 -5.18 -6.60 28.27
C SER A 2 -5.82 -5.60 27.30
N ASP A 3 -6.05 -4.36 27.71
CA ASP A 3 -6.71 -3.35 26.88
C ASP A 3 -5.77 -2.77 25.80
N ASP A 4 -4.48 -2.63 26.11
CA ASP A 4 -3.44 -2.18 25.17
C ASP A 4 -3.23 -3.20 24.02
N LEU A 5 -3.30 -4.50 24.33
CA LEU A 5 -3.20 -5.55 23.34
C LEU A 5 -4.45 -5.62 22.41
N ARG A 6 -5.64 -5.35 22.96
CA ARG A 6 -6.87 -5.26 22.19
C ARG A 6 -6.86 -4.06 21.24
N GLN A 7 -6.42 -2.91 21.73
CA GLN A 7 -6.33 -1.70 20.94
C GLN A 7 -5.30 -1.81 19.82
N ARG A 8 -4.17 -2.50 20.03
CA ARG A 8 -3.20 -2.83 18.99
C ARG A 8 -3.78 -3.80 17.95
N ALA A 9 -4.49 -4.83 18.38
CA ALA A 9 -5.14 -5.78 17.47
C ALA A 9 -6.23 -5.13 16.61
N GLU A 10 -6.98 -4.15 17.14
CA GLU A 10 -7.97 -3.37 16.39
C GLU A 10 -7.31 -2.41 15.40
N LEU A 11 -6.18 -1.80 15.76
CA LEU A 11 -5.41 -0.96 14.85
C LEU A 11 -4.79 -1.78 13.72
N ASP A 12 -4.27 -2.97 14.00
CA ASP A 12 -3.74 -3.89 12.98
C ASP A 12 -4.84 -4.44 12.07
N SER A 13 -6.00 -4.78 12.61
CA SER A 13 -7.14 -5.25 11.83
C SER A 13 -7.70 -4.17 10.91
N ASN A 14 -7.76 -2.92 11.38
CA ASN A 14 -8.16 -1.77 10.57
C ASN A 14 -7.12 -1.44 9.48
N GLY A 15 -5.84 -1.62 9.77
CA GLY A 15 -4.77 -1.48 8.78
C GLY A 15 -4.91 -2.49 7.65
N PHE A 16 -5.09 -3.76 7.96
CA PHE A 16 -5.23 -4.83 6.97
C PHE A 16 -6.53 -4.73 6.16
N SER A 17 -7.66 -4.46 6.81
CA SER A 17 -8.94 -4.26 6.11
C SER A 17 -8.93 -3.00 5.24
N GLY A 18 -8.24 -1.95 5.67
CA GLY A 18 -8.02 -0.73 4.88
C GLY A 18 -7.21 -0.99 3.61
N GLU A 19 -6.18 -1.83 3.69
CA GLU A 19 -5.38 -2.24 2.53
C GLU A 19 -6.17 -3.13 1.55
N LEU A 20 -6.99 -4.05 2.07
CA LEU A 20 -7.86 -4.88 1.22
C LEU A 20 -8.93 -4.07 0.47
N SER A 21 -9.41 -2.99 1.06
CA SER A 21 -10.37 -2.08 0.42
C SER A 21 -9.80 -1.34 -0.80
N LEU A 22 -8.46 -1.33 -0.94
CA LEU A 22 -7.77 -0.77 -2.13
C LEU A 22 -7.91 -1.66 -3.37
N ILE A 23 -8.24 -2.94 -3.20
CA ILE A 23 -8.41 -3.84 -4.34
C ILE A 23 -9.77 -3.54 -5.00
N PRO A 24 -9.79 -2.97 -6.21
CA PRO A 24 -11.05 -2.67 -6.87
C PRO A 24 -11.74 -3.96 -7.33
N LEU A 25 -13.06 -3.99 -7.27
CA LEU A 25 -13.85 -5.18 -7.67
C LEU A 25 -13.55 -5.65 -9.10
N TRP A 26 -13.30 -4.71 -10.02
CA TRP A 26 -12.94 -5.06 -11.41
C TRP A 26 -11.64 -5.89 -11.50
N SER A 27 -10.66 -5.66 -10.61
CA SER A 27 -9.43 -6.45 -10.62
C SER A 27 -9.64 -7.86 -10.06
N VAL A 28 -10.55 -8.03 -9.12
CA VAL A 28 -10.94 -9.36 -8.62
C VAL A 28 -11.63 -10.15 -9.72
N VAL A 29 -12.62 -9.55 -10.39
CA VAL A 29 -13.27 -10.17 -11.55
C VAL A 29 -12.27 -10.45 -12.66
N GLY A 30 -11.40 -9.48 -12.97
CA GLY A 30 -10.33 -9.66 -13.96
C GLY A 30 -9.35 -10.78 -13.61
N ALA A 31 -9.01 -10.94 -12.33
CA ALA A 31 -8.13 -12.02 -11.87
C ALA A 31 -8.75 -13.40 -12.04
N VAL A 32 -10.06 -13.54 -11.75
CA VAL A 32 -10.80 -14.79 -11.96
C VAL A 32 -10.87 -15.11 -13.45
N LEU A 33 -11.15 -14.11 -14.29
CA LEU A 33 -11.17 -14.28 -15.75
C LEU A 33 -9.79 -14.64 -16.29
N ALA A 34 -8.72 -13.99 -15.83
CA ALA A 34 -7.35 -14.29 -16.25
C ALA A 34 -6.93 -15.70 -15.85
N PHE A 35 -7.29 -16.13 -14.61
CA PHE A 35 -7.08 -17.50 -14.18
C PHE A 35 -7.81 -18.50 -15.08
N GLY A 36 -9.11 -18.29 -15.33
CA GLY A 36 -9.92 -19.17 -16.19
C GLY A 36 -9.41 -19.21 -17.64
N LEU A 37 -9.04 -18.05 -18.19
CA LEU A 37 -8.46 -17.97 -19.51
C LEU A 37 -7.13 -18.74 -19.60
N MET A 38 -6.27 -18.61 -18.59
CA MET A 38 -4.99 -19.34 -18.56
C MET A 38 -5.23 -20.85 -18.50
N GLN A 39 -6.20 -21.30 -17.69
CA GLN A 39 -6.57 -22.73 -17.65
C GLN A 39 -7.08 -23.22 -19.02
N TYR A 40 -7.95 -22.44 -19.65
CA TYR A 40 -8.46 -22.77 -21.00
C TYR A 40 -7.31 -22.87 -22.04
N LEU A 41 -6.38 -21.90 -22.03
CA LEU A 41 -5.24 -21.93 -22.94
C LEU A 41 -4.35 -23.16 -22.72
N MET A 42 -4.06 -23.51 -21.46
CA MET A 42 -3.17 -24.62 -21.13
C MET A 42 -3.81 -26.00 -21.38
N TRP A 43 -5.12 -26.16 -21.19
CA TRP A 43 -5.81 -27.44 -21.35
C TRP A 43 -6.35 -27.67 -22.74
N VAL A 44 -6.72 -26.62 -23.48
CA VAL A 44 -7.39 -26.73 -24.78
C VAL A 44 -6.48 -26.28 -25.92
N VAL A 45 -5.96 -25.05 -25.83
CA VAL A 45 -5.26 -24.43 -26.98
C VAL A 45 -3.85 -24.99 -27.15
N VAL A 46 -3.07 -25.05 -26.05
CA VAL A 46 -1.68 -25.54 -26.12
C VAL A 46 -1.58 -27.00 -26.60
N PRO A 47 -2.37 -27.94 -26.10
CA PRO A 47 -2.35 -29.31 -26.61
C PRO A 47 -2.78 -29.42 -28.07
N ALA A 48 -3.77 -28.64 -28.51
CA ALA A 48 -4.24 -28.67 -29.91
C ALA A 48 -3.18 -28.25 -30.90
N HIS A 49 -2.21 -27.41 -30.51
CA HIS A 49 -1.14 -26.92 -31.39
C HIS A 49 0.19 -27.71 -31.26
N ARG A 50 0.29 -28.63 -30.30
CA ARG A 50 1.52 -29.46 -30.13
C ARG A 50 1.36 -30.81 -30.81
N HIS A 51 2.25 -31.09 -31.76
CA HIS A 51 2.32 -32.41 -32.46
C HIS A 51 2.83 -33.54 -31.56
N HIS A 52 3.58 -33.22 -30.50
CA HIS A 52 4.07 -34.17 -29.49
C HIS A 52 3.90 -33.58 -28.10
N PRO A 53 2.87 -34.00 -27.35
CA PRO A 53 2.73 -33.58 -25.97
C PRO A 53 3.91 -34.15 -25.14
N PRO A 54 4.50 -33.35 -24.23
CA PRO A 54 5.55 -33.85 -23.35
C PRO A 54 4.98 -34.98 -22.48
N ASN A 55 5.73 -36.09 -22.32
CA ASN A 55 5.37 -37.22 -21.46
C ASN A 55 5.55 -36.86 -19.97
N LEU A 56 4.89 -35.80 -19.52
CA LEU A 56 4.90 -35.39 -18.13
C LEU A 56 3.78 -36.12 -17.38
N PRO A 57 4.01 -36.56 -16.14
CA PRO A 57 2.95 -37.16 -15.32
C PRO A 57 1.83 -36.14 -15.11
N PHE A 58 0.60 -36.62 -15.07
CA PHE A 58 -0.61 -35.79 -14.98
C PHE A 58 -0.55 -34.78 -13.81
N TRP A 59 -0.11 -35.20 -12.63
CA TRP A 59 -0.02 -34.36 -11.44
C TRP A 59 0.99 -33.19 -11.62
N PHE A 60 2.09 -33.41 -12.34
CA PHE A 60 3.08 -32.38 -12.60
C PHE A 60 2.56 -31.33 -13.59
N ARG A 61 1.89 -31.79 -14.63
CA ARG A 61 1.20 -30.91 -15.57
C ARG A 61 0.14 -30.06 -14.87
N PHE A 62 -0.70 -30.68 -14.04
CA PHE A 62 -1.72 -30.02 -13.26
C PHE A 62 -1.12 -28.94 -12.34
N TYR A 63 -0.02 -29.26 -11.67
CA TYR A 63 0.67 -28.30 -10.81
C TYR A 63 1.16 -27.07 -11.59
N ILE A 64 1.79 -27.28 -12.75
CA ILE A 64 2.27 -26.19 -13.62
C ILE A 64 1.10 -25.32 -14.09
N ASP A 65 0.02 -25.93 -14.57
CA ASP A 65 -1.14 -25.21 -15.11
C ASP A 65 -1.81 -24.34 -14.04
N ILE A 66 -2.02 -24.87 -12.84
CA ILE A 66 -2.56 -24.10 -11.71
C ILE A 66 -1.62 -22.97 -11.31
N SER A 67 -0.30 -23.21 -11.27
CA SER A 67 0.69 -22.19 -10.92
C SER A 67 0.68 -21.01 -11.89
N PHE A 68 0.60 -21.27 -13.20
CA PHE A 68 0.50 -20.20 -14.20
C PHE A 68 -0.83 -19.44 -14.10
N GLY A 69 -1.94 -20.13 -13.84
CA GLY A 69 -3.24 -19.50 -13.63
C GLY A 69 -3.23 -18.58 -12.41
N LEU A 70 -2.69 -19.05 -11.28
CA LEU A 70 -2.57 -18.26 -10.06
C LEU A 70 -1.65 -17.04 -10.28
N LEU A 71 -0.53 -17.22 -10.98
CA LEU A 71 0.39 -16.13 -11.30
C LEU A 71 -0.31 -15.05 -12.14
N ALA A 72 -1.07 -15.44 -13.16
CA ALA A 72 -1.84 -14.52 -13.99
C ALA A 72 -2.90 -13.76 -13.17
N GLY A 73 -3.64 -14.45 -12.31
CA GLY A 73 -4.63 -13.83 -11.42
C GLY A 73 -4.00 -12.85 -10.44
N LEU A 74 -2.92 -13.23 -9.77
CA LEU A 74 -2.17 -12.39 -8.85
C LEU A 74 -1.62 -11.13 -9.56
N TYR A 75 -1.17 -11.28 -10.80
CA TYR A 75 -0.67 -10.17 -11.59
C TYR A 75 -1.76 -9.13 -11.88
N VAL A 76 -2.98 -9.56 -12.22
CA VAL A 76 -4.12 -8.66 -12.43
C VAL A 76 -4.53 -7.97 -11.12
N LEU A 77 -4.54 -8.68 -9.99
CA LEU A 77 -4.81 -8.09 -8.69
C LEU A 77 -3.78 -7.01 -8.33
N MET A 78 -2.51 -7.28 -8.60
CA MET A 78 -1.43 -6.32 -8.36
C MET A 78 -1.58 -5.06 -9.21
N ILE A 79 -1.94 -5.20 -10.50
CA ILE A 79 -2.24 -4.05 -11.35
C ILE A 79 -3.40 -3.23 -10.74
N GLY A 80 -4.46 -3.90 -10.29
CA GLY A 80 -5.59 -3.25 -9.61
C GLY A 80 -5.16 -2.51 -8.34
N TYR A 81 -4.28 -3.08 -7.53
CA TYR A 81 -3.73 -2.44 -6.35
C TYR A 81 -2.91 -1.19 -6.71
N VAL A 82 -1.97 -1.29 -7.65
CA VAL A 82 -1.11 -0.18 -8.08
C VAL A 82 -1.93 1.01 -8.62
N THR A 83 -3.03 0.77 -9.34
CA THR A 83 -3.90 1.84 -9.85
C THR A 83 -4.56 2.67 -8.74
N ARG A 84 -4.78 2.07 -7.57
CA ARG A 84 -5.40 2.74 -6.42
C ARG A 84 -4.37 3.32 -5.45
N ASP A 85 -3.23 2.64 -5.26
CA ASP A 85 -2.21 3.05 -4.30
C ASP A 85 -1.32 4.20 -4.83
N SER A 86 -0.94 4.18 -6.12
CA SER A 86 -0.05 5.20 -6.69
C SER A 86 -0.56 6.65 -6.59
N PRO A 87 -1.85 6.98 -6.85
CA PRO A 87 -2.32 8.35 -6.72
C PRO A 87 -2.39 8.83 -5.26
N ARG A 88 -2.54 7.92 -4.29
CA ARG A 88 -2.52 8.25 -2.85
C ARG A 88 -1.13 8.67 -2.37
N ARG A 89 -0.08 8.26 -3.10
CA ARG A 89 1.33 8.57 -2.84
C ARG A 89 1.86 9.69 -3.72
N GLY A 90 1.00 10.34 -4.52
CA GLY A 90 1.41 11.37 -5.47
C GLY A 90 2.27 10.85 -6.63
N MET A 91 2.29 9.53 -6.84
CA MET A 91 3.09 8.91 -7.89
C MET A 91 2.30 8.86 -9.21
N SER A 92 3.00 8.94 -10.34
CA SER A 92 2.37 8.86 -11.67
C SER A 92 1.88 7.43 -11.95
N THR A 93 0.56 7.22 -11.88
CA THR A 93 -0.07 5.92 -12.16
C THR A 93 0.32 5.34 -13.52
N PRO A 94 0.30 6.10 -14.65
CA PRO A 94 0.62 5.53 -15.96
C PRO A 94 2.07 5.04 -16.05
N LEU A 95 3.02 5.73 -15.40
CA LEU A 95 4.42 5.30 -15.38
C LEU A 95 4.57 3.96 -14.67
N TRP A 96 3.98 3.83 -13.48
CA TRP A 96 4.08 2.61 -12.70
C TRP A 96 3.31 1.43 -13.32
N MET A 97 2.20 1.71 -13.97
CA MET A 97 1.50 0.71 -14.78
C MET A 97 2.38 0.20 -15.93
N LEU A 98 3.05 1.12 -16.62
CA LEU A 98 3.98 0.76 -17.70
C LEU A 98 5.13 -0.10 -17.17
N VAL A 99 5.75 0.30 -16.05
CA VAL A 99 6.83 -0.48 -15.39
C VAL A 99 6.36 -1.88 -15.03
N CYS A 100 5.18 -2.01 -14.43
CA CYS A 100 4.62 -3.30 -14.05
C CYS A 100 4.34 -4.19 -15.29
N VAL A 101 3.87 -3.62 -16.38
CA VAL A 101 3.51 -4.39 -17.61
C VAL A 101 4.74 -4.74 -18.45
N VAL A 102 5.68 -3.81 -18.63
CA VAL A 102 6.87 -4.00 -19.48
C VAL A 102 7.90 -4.90 -18.85
N ILE A 103 8.06 -4.83 -17.51
CA ILE A 103 9.01 -5.68 -16.79
C ILE A 103 8.29 -6.97 -16.35
N PRO A 104 8.51 -8.09 -17.09
CA PRO A 104 7.83 -9.35 -16.78
C PRO A 104 8.30 -9.98 -15.48
N SER A 105 7.65 -11.08 -15.08
CA SER A 105 8.02 -11.92 -13.92
C SER A 105 7.81 -11.28 -12.54
N GLY A 106 7.00 -10.21 -12.43
CA GLY A 106 6.72 -9.57 -11.14
C GLY A 106 7.83 -8.64 -10.63
N ILE A 107 8.96 -8.51 -11.33
CA ILE A 107 10.04 -7.59 -10.95
C ILE A 107 9.53 -6.15 -10.92
N GLY A 108 8.67 -5.74 -11.86
CA GLY A 108 8.02 -4.42 -11.85
C GLY A 108 7.21 -4.16 -10.56
N ALA A 109 6.56 -5.19 -10.03
CA ALA A 109 5.88 -5.12 -8.73
C ALA A 109 6.86 -4.91 -7.58
N VAL A 110 7.93 -5.70 -7.55
CA VAL A 110 8.97 -5.56 -6.53
C VAL A 110 9.56 -4.17 -6.54
N LEU A 111 9.89 -3.63 -7.73
CA LEU A 111 10.37 -2.26 -7.90
C LEU A 111 9.35 -1.23 -7.38
N TYR A 112 8.06 -1.43 -7.67
CA TYR A 112 7.02 -0.55 -7.14
C TYR A 112 7.04 -0.52 -5.61
N PHE A 113 7.05 -1.69 -4.94
CA PHE A 113 7.05 -1.76 -3.48
C PHE A 113 8.33 -1.24 -2.83
N LEU A 114 9.48 -1.37 -3.49
CA LEU A 114 10.75 -0.83 -3.00
C LEU A 114 10.86 0.70 -3.16
N LEU A 115 10.30 1.25 -4.24
CA LEU A 115 10.44 2.66 -4.59
C LEU A 115 9.18 3.49 -4.26
N ARG A 116 8.15 2.88 -3.67
CA ARG A 116 6.92 3.60 -3.32
C ARG A 116 7.17 4.67 -2.28
N LEU A 117 6.63 5.87 -2.54
CA LEU A 117 6.68 6.98 -1.60
C LEU A 117 5.72 6.76 -0.41
N PRO A 118 5.93 7.45 0.73
CA PRO A 118 4.97 7.48 1.82
C PRO A 118 3.60 7.97 1.35
N VAL A 119 2.55 7.55 2.04
CA VAL A 119 1.19 8.00 1.74
C VAL A 119 1.06 9.47 2.11
N LEU A 120 0.53 10.29 1.20
CA LEU A 120 0.22 11.70 1.46
C LEU A 120 -1.01 11.81 2.35
N SER A 121 -0.92 12.66 3.39
CA SER A 121 -2.05 13.05 4.22
C SER A 121 -2.72 14.31 3.66
N LEU A 122 -3.96 14.57 4.07
CA LEU A 122 -4.64 15.82 3.74
C LEU A 122 -4.57 16.75 4.95
N CYS A 123 -4.23 18.01 4.71
CA CYS A 123 -4.28 19.03 5.73
C CYS A 123 -5.72 19.23 6.19
N PRO A 124 -6.04 19.13 7.50
CA PRO A 124 -7.41 19.29 8.00
C PRO A 124 -7.97 20.71 7.82
N ALA A 125 -7.09 21.72 7.72
CA ALA A 125 -7.53 23.10 7.59
C ALA A 125 -7.81 23.53 6.13
N CYS A 126 -6.99 23.12 5.15
CA CYS A 126 -7.12 23.58 3.76
C CYS A 126 -7.26 22.46 2.73
N GLY A 127 -7.22 21.19 3.14
CA GLY A 127 -7.31 20.03 2.23
C GLY A 127 -6.09 19.81 1.32
N ALA A 128 -5.02 20.58 1.48
CA ALA A 128 -3.80 20.40 0.70
C ALA A 128 -3.13 19.05 1.02
N ARG A 129 -2.50 18.44 0.03
CA ARG A 129 -1.72 17.21 0.22
C ARG A 129 -0.40 17.54 0.91
N VAL A 130 -0.11 16.84 2.00
CA VAL A 130 1.05 17.06 2.87
C VAL A 130 1.80 15.76 3.03
N GLU A 131 3.12 15.79 2.95
CA GLU A 131 3.97 14.64 3.21
C GLU A 131 4.02 14.34 4.71
N SER A 132 4.26 13.08 5.05
CA SER A 132 4.23 12.60 6.44
C SER A 132 5.34 13.18 7.33
N ASP A 133 6.37 13.77 6.74
CA ASP A 133 7.52 14.40 7.41
C ASP A 133 7.35 15.91 7.62
N TYR A 134 6.28 16.52 7.07
CA TYR A 134 6.03 17.94 7.24
C TYR A 134 5.45 18.23 8.63
N HIS A 135 5.98 19.25 9.28
CA HIS A 135 5.47 19.76 10.55
C HIS A 135 4.33 20.75 10.36
N PHE A 136 4.40 21.52 9.30
CA PHE A 136 3.42 22.55 8.96
C PHE A 136 2.98 22.41 7.51
N CYS A 137 1.71 22.71 7.27
CA CYS A 137 1.17 22.75 5.91
C CYS A 137 1.84 23.89 5.11
N PRO A 138 2.38 23.62 3.91
CA PRO A 138 3.02 24.67 3.11
C PRO A 138 2.05 25.70 2.55
N GLN A 139 0.74 25.43 2.55
CA GLN A 139 -0.25 26.35 2.01
C GLN A 139 -0.93 27.22 3.07
N CYS A 140 -1.20 26.71 4.27
CA CYS A 140 -1.94 27.44 5.30
C CYS A 140 -1.21 27.56 6.63
N ALA A 141 0.04 27.07 6.72
CA ALA A 141 0.86 27.04 7.92
C ALA A 141 0.23 26.31 9.13
N TYR A 142 -0.85 25.53 8.89
CA TYR A 142 -1.45 24.70 9.93
C TYR A 142 -0.46 23.62 10.39
N GLN A 143 -0.35 23.42 11.70
CA GLN A 143 0.52 22.38 12.26
C GLN A 143 -0.08 21.00 12.04
N VAL A 144 0.56 20.16 11.22
CA VAL A 144 0.08 18.84 10.83
C VAL A 144 0.73 17.70 11.63
N ALA A 145 1.88 17.96 12.25
CA ALA A 145 2.58 16.99 13.08
C ALA A 145 2.98 17.61 14.43
N PRO A 146 2.93 16.83 15.53
CA PRO A 146 3.40 17.30 16.82
C PRO A 146 4.91 17.56 16.79
N CYS A 147 5.36 18.70 17.26
CA CYS A 147 6.76 19.07 17.38
C CYS A 147 7.08 19.56 18.79
N CYS A 148 8.32 19.39 19.21
CA CYS A 148 8.81 19.90 20.48
C CYS A 148 8.94 21.42 20.44
N GLY A 149 8.37 22.13 21.41
CA GLY A 149 8.44 23.59 21.51
C GLY A 149 9.88 24.13 21.70
N ASN A 150 10.81 23.33 22.19
CA ASN A 150 12.18 23.75 22.44
C ASN A 150 13.12 23.49 21.24
N CYS A 151 13.10 22.29 20.65
CA CYS A 151 14.04 21.93 19.56
C CYS A 151 13.39 21.80 18.19
N HIS A 152 12.08 21.98 18.08
CA HIS A 152 11.25 21.93 16.87
C HIS A 152 11.34 20.61 16.07
N ARG A 153 11.83 19.53 16.69
CA ARG A 153 11.86 18.21 16.06
C ARG A 153 10.54 17.47 16.27
N THR A 154 10.20 16.59 15.35
CA THR A 154 9.01 15.74 15.42
C THR A 154 9.03 14.88 16.67
N THR A 155 7.89 14.82 17.35
CA THR A 155 7.67 13.98 18.53
C THR A 155 6.44 13.11 18.29
N ARG A 156 6.30 12.04 19.08
CA ARG A 156 5.07 11.24 19.04
C ARG A 156 4.04 11.84 20.01
N ILE A 157 2.76 11.70 19.66
CA ILE A 157 1.65 12.17 20.52
C ILE A 157 1.69 11.51 21.91
N THR A 158 2.28 10.32 22.02
CA THR A 158 2.39 9.55 23.26
C THR A 158 3.59 9.91 24.14
N ASP A 159 4.54 10.69 23.60
CA ASP A 159 5.77 11.00 24.32
C ASP A 159 5.51 12.07 25.39
N LEU A 160 6.07 11.87 26.60
CA LEU A 160 6.05 12.84 27.68
C LEU A 160 7.25 13.77 27.62
N TYR A 161 8.38 13.27 27.15
CA TYR A 161 9.63 14.01 26.99
C TYR A 161 10.13 13.90 25.57
N CYS A 162 10.73 14.98 25.07
CA CYS A 162 11.36 14.97 23.76
C CYS A 162 12.59 14.06 23.78
N VAL A 163 12.61 13.07 22.88
CA VAL A 163 13.71 12.09 22.77
C VAL A 163 15.03 12.71 22.31
N TYR A 164 15.01 13.95 21.78
CA TYR A 164 16.18 14.64 21.26
C TYR A 164 16.81 15.65 22.26
N CYS A 165 15.97 16.35 23.02
CA CYS A 165 16.47 17.41 23.92
C CYS A 165 16.01 17.26 25.37
N GLY A 166 15.23 16.23 25.72
CA GLY A 166 14.73 15.98 27.07
C GLY A 166 13.66 16.98 27.54
N HIS A 167 13.19 17.90 26.70
CA HIS A 167 12.17 18.86 27.07
C HIS A 167 10.84 18.15 27.40
N HIS A 168 10.13 18.63 28.45
CA HIS A 168 8.84 18.08 28.86
C HIS A 168 7.72 18.60 27.97
N LEU A 169 7.21 17.76 27.08
CA LEU A 169 6.27 18.14 26.02
C LEU A 169 4.89 18.59 26.53
N ALA A 170 4.52 18.19 27.74
CA ALA A 170 3.27 18.64 28.37
C ALA A 170 3.37 20.08 28.92
N ALA A 171 4.57 20.64 29.03
CA ALA A 171 4.79 22.01 29.46
C ALA A 171 4.70 23.03 28.30
N ASP A 172 4.67 22.56 27.05
CA ASP A 172 4.52 23.41 25.89
C ASP A 172 3.12 24.05 25.87
N HIS A 173 3.05 25.38 25.75
CA HIS A 173 1.82 26.12 25.60
C HIS A 173 1.74 26.79 24.20
N PRO A 174 0.76 26.44 23.41
CA PRO A 174 -0.17 25.33 23.56
C PRO A 174 0.55 23.97 23.41
N PRO A 175 0.09 22.94 24.10
CA PRO A 175 0.76 21.66 24.10
C PRO A 175 0.92 21.16 22.66
N ALA A 176 2.10 20.71 22.29
CA ALA A 176 2.45 20.17 20.95
C ALA A 176 1.44 19.13 20.41
N ARG A 177 0.56 18.64 21.29
CA ARG A 177 -0.46 17.63 21.03
C ARG A 177 -1.80 18.16 20.51
N LEU A 178 -2.12 19.45 20.68
CA LEU A 178 -3.51 19.90 20.62
C LEU A 178 -3.79 21.15 19.79
N HIS A 179 -2.83 21.67 19.04
CA HIS A 179 -3.11 22.81 18.14
C HIS A 179 -4.17 22.52 17.07
N THR A 180 -4.53 21.24 16.89
CA THR A 180 -5.41 20.79 15.83
C THR A 180 -6.86 20.64 16.21
N PHE A 181 -7.24 20.80 17.51
CA PHE A 181 -8.59 20.46 17.98
C PHE A 181 -9.28 21.54 18.82
N ALA A 182 -8.73 22.75 18.90
CA ALA A 182 -9.21 23.80 19.77
C ALA A 182 -9.72 25.06 19.03
N GLU A 183 -10.32 24.90 17.82
CA GLU A 183 -11.21 25.93 17.23
C GLU A 183 -12.43 25.29 16.62
#